data_3175befdc44c3359354de5a18dfb191d
#
_entry.id   3175befdc44c3359354de5a18dfb191d
#
_cell.length_a   1.000
_cell.length_b   1.000
_cell.length_c   1.000
_cell.angle_alpha   90.00
_cell.angle_beta   90.00
_cell.angle_gamma   90.00
#
_symmetry.space_group_name_H-M   'P 1'
#
loop_
_entity.id
_entity.type
_entity.pdbx_description
1 polymer ?
#
loop_
_entity_poly.entity_id
_entity_poly.type
_entity_poly.pdbx_seq_one_letter_code
_entity_poly.pdbx_strand_id
1 'polypeptide(L)'
;MTSLVLLMLRLMVVLDLKVHYNNTMNQEWNVISQKKLVDSPWYKLNVETVRLPSGKVLDDYYVREGMNAILIVPRTHEGKFLLVRQYKHGAQQSVIEFPAGKIDAGESALIAAKRELYEETGGASSLFVEGPTFFEDSTNSRVKITIVFADNVTIKHRQHLDDTEDIEAMHVTPDELRGMLMNNELSVAASIAAGWIALERRW
;
A
#
# COMPACT_ATOMS: atom_id res chain seq x y z
N MET A 1 3.11 -26.38 33.28
CA MET A 1 3.67 -25.05 33.62
C MET A 1 4.14 -24.24 32.42
N THR A 2 3.89 -24.67 31.18
CA THR A 2 4.40 -23.99 29.95
C THR A 2 3.38 -23.09 29.24
N SER A 3 2.09 -23.20 29.54
CA SER A 3 1.05 -22.42 28.85
C SER A 3 0.84 -21.01 29.44
N LEU A 4 1.05 -20.83 30.73
CA LEU A 4 0.83 -19.54 31.41
C LEU A 4 1.96 -18.53 31.16
N VAL A 5 3.20 -19.02 31.00
CA VAL A 5 4.37 -18.18 30.70
C VAL A 5 4.30 -17.65 29.27
N LEU A 6 3.81 -18.45 28.32
CA LEU A 6 3.63 -18.01 26.92
C LEU A 6 2.49 -17.00 26.79
N LEU A 7 1.45 -17.12 27.61
CA LEU A 7 0.33 -16.16 27.66
C LEU A 7 0.76 -14.83 28.29
N MET A 8 1.59 -14.87 29.34
CA MET A 8 2.14 -13.67 29.96
C MET A 8 3.17 -12.95 29.06
N LEU A 9 4.00 -13.67 28.32
CA LEU A 9 4.89 -13.07 27.31
C LEU A 9 4.11 -12.43 26.15
N ARG A 10 2.98 -12.99 25.72
CA ARG A 10 2.09 -12.36 24.72
C ARG A 10 1.36 -11.14 25.28
N LEU A 11 1.04 -11.10 26.57
CA LEU A 11 0.41 -9.93 27.21
C LEU A 11 1.42 -8.78 27.46
N MET A 12 2.69 -9.07 27.67
CA MET A 12 3.72 -8.06 27.88
C MET A 12 4.19 -7.37 26.60
N VAL A 13 3.97 -7.97 25.41
CA VAL A 13 4.30 -7.35 24.12
C VAL A 13 3.21 -6.35 23.65
N VAL A 14 2.04 -6.35 24.27
CA VAL A 14 0.94 -5.40 23.95
C VAL A 14 0.92 -4.19 24.89
N LEU A 15 1.71 -4.22 25.99
CA LEU A 15 1.80 -3.11 26.92
C LEU A 15 3.00 -2.21 26.60
N ASP A 16 2.70 -1.15 25.87
CA ASP A 16 3.35 0.17 25.99
C ASP A 16 4.84 0.25 25.59
N LEU A 17 5.21 -0.24 24.39
CA LEU A 17 6.30 0.36 23.66
C LEU A 17 5.84 1.69 23.05
N LYS A 18 5.51 2.67 23.85
CA LYS A 18 5.71 4.05 23.46
C LYS A 18 7.22 4.22 23.33
N VAL A 19 7.74 3.93 22.15
CA VAL A 19 9.06 4.42 21.75
C VAL A 19 8.95 5.93 21.86
N HIS A 20 9.48 6.47 22.96
CA HIS A 20 9.68 7.92 23.09
C HIS A 20 10.75 8.28 22.06
N TYR A 21 10.32 8.53 20.83
CA TYR A 21 11.16 9.28 19.91
C TYR A 21 11.39 10.63 20.57
N ASN A 22 12.59 10.82 21.10
CA ASN A 22 13.04 12.16 21.45
C ASN A 22 12.95 13.01 20.20
N ASN A 23 11.96 13.89 20.15
CA ASN A 23 11.56 14.72 19.02
C ASN A 23 12.56 15.86 18.74
N THR A 24 13.85 15.62 18.96
CA THR A 24 14.94 16.58 18.74
C THR A 24 15.52 16.57 17.33
N MET A 25 14.96 15.74 16.41
CA MET A 25 15.47 15.54 15.03
C MET A 25 14.53 16.05 13.94
N ASN A 26 13.53 16.87 14.24
CA ASN A 26 12.64 17.45 13.22
C ASN A 26 13.11 18.85 12.79
N GLN A 27 14.29 18.94 12.23
CA GLN A 27 14.64 20.12 11.44
C GLN A 27 14.26 19.82 9.97
N GLU A 28 13.15 20.39 9.54
CA GLU A 28 12.68 20.28 8.16
C GLU A 28 13.69 20.90 7.19
N TRP A 29 13.85 20.28 6.03
CA TRP A 29 14.65 20.87 4.97
C TRP A 29 13.82 21.97 4.30
N ASN A 30 14.48 23.07 3.98
CA ASN A 30 13.82 24.21 3.36
C ASN A 30 13.94 24.14 1.84
N VAL A 31 12.83 24.06 1.13
CA VAL A 31 12.79 24.15 -0.33
C VAL A 31 13.03 25.60 -0.73
N ILE A 32 14.17 25.86 -1.40
CA ILE A 32 14.55 27.18 -1.90
C ILE A 32 13.91 27.46 -3.27
N SER A 33 13.93 26.46 -4.13
CA SER A 33 13.35 26.53 -5.47
C SER A 33 12.98 25.15 -6.00
N GLN A 34 12.07 25.12 -6.95
CA GLN A 34 11.61 23.90 -7.62
C GLN A 34 11.48 24.14 -9.11
N LYS A 35 11.89 23.16 -9.91
CA LYS A 35 11.73 23.16 -11.36
C LYS A 35 11.13 21.83 -11.81
N LYS A 36 10.06 21.89 -12.59
CA LYS A 36 9.48 20.71 -13.23
C LYS A 36 10.41 20.22 -14.34
N LEU A 37 10.76 18.94 -14.30
CA LEU A 37 11.53 18.26 -15.34
C LEU A 37 10.63 17.41 -16.24
N VAL A 38 9.62 16.75 -15.65
CA VAL A 38 8.59 16.00 -16.36
C VAL A 38 7.25 16.42 -15.79
N ASP A 39 6.30 16.76 -16.67
CA ASP A 39 4.93 17.11 -16.28
C ASP A 39 3.97 16.43 -17.26
N SER A 40 3.68 15.16 -17.01
CA SER A 40 2.72 14.38 -17.77
C SER A 40 1.54 13.93 -16.89
N PRO A 41 0.40 13.55 -17.47
CA PRO A 41 -0.71 12.99 -16.70
C PRO A 41 -0.33 11.75 -15.89
N TRP A 42 0.68 11.01 -16.36
CA TRP A 42 1.09 9.71 -15.80
C TRP A 42 2.25 9.80 -14.83
N TYR A 43 3.12 10.80 -15.00
CA TYR A 43 4.35 10.92 -14.24
C TYR A 43 4.79 12.37 -14.11
N LYS A 44 5.08 12.82 -12.89
CA LYS A 44 5.61 14.15 -12.62
C LYS A 44 6.91 14.02 -11.85
N LEU A 45 7.95 14.74 -12.32
CA LEU A 45 9.26 14.78 -11.69
C LEU A 45 9.72 16.22 -11.57
N ASN A 46 10.06 16.60 -10.35
CA ASN A 46 10.68 17.90 -10.06
C ASN A 46 12.13 17.72 -9.64
N VAL A 47 12.96 18.73 -9.91
CA VAL A 47 14.23 18.92 -9.20
C VAL A 47 14.07 20.09 -8.24
N GLU A 48 14.49 19.91 -7.01
CA GLU A 48 14.41 20.90 -5.95
C GLU A 48 15.80 21.31 -5.48
N THR A 49 15.96 22.62 -5.24
CA THR A 49 17.09 23.12 -4.45
C THR A 49 16.62 23.19 -2.99
N VAL A 50 17.27 22.45 -2.12
CA VAL A 50 16.91 22.34 -0.71
C VAL A 50 18.04 22.75 0.21
N ARG A 51 17.71 23.42 1.32
CA ARG A 51 18.67 23.74 2.39
C ARG A 51 18.46 22.81 3.57
N LEU A 52 19.52 22.11 3.94
CA LEU A 52 19.56 21.24 5.11
C LEU A 52 19.66 22.07 6.39
N PRO A 53 19.31 21.52 7.55
CA PRO A 53 19.50 22.16 8.86
C PRO A 53 20.95 22.56 9.16
N SER A 54 21.92 21.85 8.58
CA SER A 54 23.36 22.19 8.68
C SER A 54 23.76 23.43 7.88
N GLY A 55 22.82 24.02 7.10
CA GLY A 55 23.09 25.12 6.16
C GLY A 55 23.58 24.64 4.78
N LYS A 56 23.91 23.36 4.60
CA LYS A 56 24.29 22.80 3.30
C LYS A 56 23.13 22.93 2.32
N VAL A 57 23.43 23.31 1.08
CA VAL A 57 22.45 23.37 -0.03
C VAL A 57 22.72 22.21 -0.98
N LEU A 58 21.65 21.53 -1.38
CA LEU A 58 21.60 20.55 -2.47
C LEU A 58 20.74 21.15 -3.57
N ASP A 59 21.20 21.13 -4.81
CA ASP A 59 20.52 21.72 -5.97
C ASP A 59 19.98 20.69 -6.97
N ASP A 60 20.13 19.42 -6.64
CA ASP A 60 19.81 18.26 -7.48
C ASP A 60 18.91 17.23 -6.77
N TYR A 61 18.04 17.68 -5.87
CA TYR A 61 17.16 16.76 -5.15
C TYR A 61 15.89 16.45 -5.98
N TYR A 62 15.81 15.23 -6.49
CA TYR A 62 14.71 14.81 -7.36
C TYR A 62 13.53 14.29 -6.56
N VAL A 63 12.32 14.82 -6.84
CA VAL A 63 11.08 14.44 -6.16
C VAL A 63 10.01 14.08 -7.17
N ARG A 64 9.50 12.87 -7.06
CA ARG A 64 8.34 12.41 -7.79
C ARG A 64 7.07 12.93 -7.12
N GLU A 65 6.17 13.49 -7.91
CA GLU A 65 4.80 13.83 -7.52
C GLU A 65 3.81 12.95 -8.29
N GLY A 66 2.63 12.75 -7.73
CA GLY A 66 1.58 11.95 -8.35
C GLY A 66 0.33 11.89 -7.49
N MET A 67 -0.67 11.22 -8.01
CA MET A 67 -1.87 10.89 -7.25
C MET A 67 -1.52 9.88 -6.16
N ASN A 68 -2.12 10.03 -5.00
CA ASN A 68 -2.08 8.98 -3.98
C ASN A 68 -2.80 7.74 -4.51
N ALA A 69 -2.49 6.60 -3.91
CA ALA A 69 -3.06 5.32 -4.29
C ALA A 69 -3.72 4.63 -3.08
N ILE A 70 -4.59 3.70 -3.39
CA ILE A 70 -5.07 2.71 -2.42
C ILE A 70 -4.53 1.33 -2.78
N LEU A 71 -4.41 0.50 -1.77
CA LEU A 71 -4.20 -0.92 -1.90
C LEU A 71 -5.29 -1.61 -1.07
N ILE A 72 -6.04 -2.50 -1.70
CA ILE A 72 -7.19 -3.15 -1.08
C ILE A 72 -6.75 -4.51 -0.56
N VAL A 73 -7.15 -4.84 0.66
CA VAL A 73 -7.03 -6.20 1.21
C VAL A 73 -8.43 -6.81 1.25
N PRO A 74 -8.86 -7.48 0.17
CA PRO A 74 -10.18 -8.06 0.09
C PRO A 74 -10.16 -9.44 0.74
N ARG A 75 -11.11 -9.69 1.64
CA ARG A 75 -11.32 -10.98 2.29
C ARG A 75 -12.73 -11.47 2.01
N THR A 76 -12.85 -12.69 1.50
CA THR A 76 -14.15 -13.30 1.21
C THR A 76 -14.85 -13.75 2.49
N HIS A 77 -16.14 -14.03 2.40
CA HIS A 77 -16.92 -14.66 3.48
C HIS A 77 -16.29 -15.98 3.97
N GLU A 78 -15.62 -16.72 3.08
CA GLU A 78 -14.92 -17.98 3.42
C GLU A 78 -13.55 -17.73 4.09
N GLY A 79 -13.15 -16.48 4.29
CA GLY A 79 -11.89 -16.10 4.90
C GLY A 79 -10.69 -16.14 3.96
N LYS A 80 -10.87 -16.34 2.65
CA LYS A 80 -9.80 -16.26 1.64
C LYS A 80 -9.52 -14.82 1.26
N PHE A 81 -8.29 -14.51 0.90
CA PHE A 81 -7.90 -13.23 0.33
C PHE A 81 -7.99 -13.27 -1.20
N LEU A 82 -8.28 -12.12 -1.82
CA LEU A 82 -8.16 -11.91 -3.25
C LEU A 82 -6.85 -11.21 -3.56
N LEU A 83 -6.08 -11.80 -4.45
CA LEU A 83 -4.90 -11.22 -5.05
C LEU A 83 -5.13 -11.08 -6.55
N VAL A 84 -4.31 -10.29 -7.20
CA VAL A 84 -4.27 -10.14 -8.65
C VAL A 84 -2.88 -10.43 -9.18
N ARG A 85 -2.84 -11.04 -10.37
CA ARG A 85 -1.61 -11.19 -11.15
C ARG A 85 -1.71 -10.31 -12.39
N GLN A 86 -0.70 -9.49 -12.63
CA GLN A 86 -0.65 -8.63 -13.80
C GLN A 86 0.77 -8.33 -14.23
N TYR A 87 0.98 -8.03 -15.51
CA TYR A 87 2.25 -7.54 -16.01
C TYR A 87 2.47 -6.09 -15.60
N LYS A 88 3.60 -5.79 -14.99
CA LYS A 88 4.02 -4.42 -14.65
C LYS A 88 5.25 -4.05 -15.46
N HIS A 89 5.09 -3.11 -16.39
CA HIS A 89 6.17 -2.75 -17.29
C HIS A 89 7.42 -2.21 -16.58
N GLY A 90 7.26 -1.48 -15.49
CA GLY A 90 8.38 -1.01 -14.68
C GLY A 90 9.21 -2.15 -14.04
N ALA A 91 8.56 -3.26 -13.70
CA ALA A 91 9.21 -4.46 -13.19
C ALA A 91 9.66 -5.42 -14.30
N GLN A 92 9.17 -5.22 -15.55
CA GLN A 92 9.38 -6.08 -16.72
C GLN A 92 8.98 -7.55 -16.50
N GLN A 93 8.00 -7.78 -15.63
CA GLN A 93 7.49 -9.11 -15.30
C GLN A 93 6.05 -9.06 -14.79
N SER A 94 5.38 -10.22 -14.79
CA SER A 94 4.13 -10.37 -14.06
C SER A 94 4.41 -10.45 -12.56
N VAL A 95 3.65 -9.68 -11.78
CA VAL A 95 3.71 -9.67 -10.32
C VAL A 95 2.40 -10.13 -9.72
N ILE A 96 2.47 -10.67 -8.51
CA ILE A 96 1.29 -10.98 -7.70
C ILE A 96 1.23 -9.92 -6.60
N GLU A 97 0.07 -9.28 -6.48
CA GLU A 97 -0.16 -8.22 -5.52
C GLU A 97 -1.62 -8.17 -5.05
N PHE A 98 -1.90 -7.38 -4.05
CA PHE A 98 -3.28 -7.02 -3.73
C PHE A 98 -3.83 -6.03 -4.78
N PRO A 99 -5.15 -6.04 -5.06
CA PRO A 99 -5.78 -5.05 -5.93
C PRO A 99 -5.45 -3.63 -5.49
N ALA A 100 -5.12 -2.75 -6.44
CA ALA A 100 -4.64 -1.42 -6.10
C ALA A 100 -4.86 -0.44 -7.26
N GLY A 101 -5.19 0.80 -6.94
CA GLY A 101 -5.33 1.84 -7.94
C GLY A 101 -5.13 3.25 -7.40
N LYS A 102 -5.23 4.21 -8.28
CA LYS A 102 -5.09 5.62 -7.94
C LYS A 102 -6.37 6.16 -7.32
N ILE A 103 -6.21 7.15 -6.44
CA ILE A 103 -7.34 7.94 -5.91
C ILE A 103 -7.54 9.11 -6.88
N ASP A 104 -8.67 9.13 -7.56
CA ASP A 104 -8.99 10.19 -8.51
C ASP A 104 -9.31 11.52 -7.79
N ALA A 105 -9.25 12.61 -8.55
CA ALA A 105 -9.52 13.94 -8.01
C ALA A 105 -10.95 14.02 -7.44
N GLY A 106 -11.04 14.29 -6.13
CA GLY A 106 -12.31 14.35 -5.41
C GLY A 106 -12.82 13.03 -4.84
N GLU A 107 -12.13 11.92 -5.11
CA GLU A 107 -12.41 10.63 -4.48
C GLU A 107 -11.85 10.56 -3.05
N SER A 108 -12.53 9.83 -2.17
CA SER A 108 -11.95 9.34 -0.93
C SER A 108 -11.30 7.96 -1.16
N ALA A 109 -10.38 7.57 -0.27
CA ALA A 109 -9.76 6.24 -0.31
C ALA A 109 -10.80 5.10 -0.33
N LEU A 110 -11.90 5.24 0.41
CA LEU A 110 -12.98 4.25 0.43
C LEU A 110 -13.76 4.17 -0.89
N ILE A 111 -13.95 5.30 -1.59
CA ILE A 111 -14.62 5.32 -2.89
C ILE A 111 -13.72 4.67 -3.93
N ALA A 112 -12.45 5.07 -4.00
CA ALA A 112 -11.46 4.47 -4.88
C ALA A 112 -11.36 2.95 -4.65
N ALA A 113 -11.31 2.50 -3.40
CA ALA A 113 -11.24 1.08 -3.06
C ALA A 113 -12.46 0.28 -3.54
N LYS A 114 -13.65 0.85 -3.47
CA LYS A 114 -14.86 0.19 -3.99
C LYS A 114 -14.83 0.06 -5.51
N ARG A 115 -14.39 1.11 -6.20
CA ARG A 115 -14.27 1.14 -7.67
C ARG A 115 -13.23 0.12 -8.13
N GLU A 116 -12.01 0.18 -7.62
CA GLU A 116 -10.91 -0.72 -8.02
C GLU A 116 -11.20 -2.18 -7.69
N LEU A 117 -11.80 -2.49 -6.52
CA LEU A 117 -12.20 -3.85 -6.19
C LEU A 117 -13.18 -4.41 -7.23
N TYR A 118 -14.13 -3.57 -7.67
CA TYR A 118 -15.10 -3.97 -8.68
C TYR A 118 -14.43 -4.13 -10.05
N GLU A 119 -13.61 -3.18 -10.47
CA GLU A 119 -12.96 -3.17 -11.78
C GLU A 119 -11.97 -4.33 -11.92
N GLU A 120 -11.06 -4.49 -11.00
CA GLU A 120 -9.99 -5.49 -11.08
C GLU A 120 -10.42 -6.92 -10.73
N THR A 121 -11.48 -7.10 -9.91
CA THR A 121 -11.86 -8.44 -9.42
C THR A 121 -13.31 -8.82 -9.67
N GLY A 122 -14.18 -7.89 -10.08
CA GLY A 122 -15.62 -8.09 -10.07
C GLY A 122 -16.23 -8.22 -8.67
N GLY A 123 -15.42 -7.88 -7.65
CA GLY A 123 -15.77 -8.02 -6.25
C GLY A 123 -16.61 -6.87 -5.71
N ALA A 124 -17.44 -7.16 -4.72
CA ALA A 124 -18.19 -6.15 -3.98
C ALA A 124 -18.22 -6.50 -2.48
N SER A 125 -18.21 -5.46 -1.66
CA SER A 125 -18.42 -5.54 -0.22
C SER A 125 -19.22 -4.33 0.27
N SER A 126 -19.87 -4.47 1.42
CA SER A 126 -20.43 -3.35 2.19
C SER A 126 -19.55 -2.91 3.35
N LEU A 127 -18.49 -3.66 3.64
CA LEU A 127 -17.63 -3.47 4.81
C LEU A 127 -16.23 -3.05 4.34
N PHE A 128 -15.97 -1.75 4.35
CA PHE A 128 -14.66 -1.19 4.06
C PHE A 128 -14.15 -0.41 5.27
N VAL A 129 -12.88 -0.60 5.60
CA VAL A 129 -12.20 0.11 6.70
C VAL A 129 -10.85 0.59 6.22
N GLU A 130 -10.58 1.88 6.38
CA GLU A 130 -9.26 2.44 6.13
C GLU A 130 -8.25 1.89 7.16
N GLY A 131 -7.10 1.50 6.67
CA GLY A 131 -5.96 1.04 7.43
C GLY A 131 -4.81 2.05 7.41
N PRO A 132 -3.58 1.59 7.64
CA PRO A 132 -2.42 2.46 7.63
C PRO A 132 -2.13 3.02 6.24
N THR A 133 -1.50 4.21 6.24
CA THR A 133 -0.97 4.87 5.04
C THR A 133 0.55 4.83 5.06
N PHE A 134 1.16 4.48 3.94
CA PHE A 134 2.61 4.42 3.73
C PHE A 134 3.04 5.44 2.70
N PHE A 135 4.32 5.82 2.76
CA PHE A 135 4.96 6.47 1.63
C PHE A 135 5.35 5.41 0.58
N GLU A 136 5.16 5.71 -0.70
CA GLU A 136 5.63 4.87 -1.80
C GLU A 136 7.16 4.75 -1.78
N ASP A 137 7.82 5.88 -1.69
CA ASP A 137 9.26 6.03 -1.48
C ASP A 137 9.47 7.31 -0.65
N SER A 138 9.82 7.14 0.63
CA SER A 138 9.97 8.28 1.55
C SER A 138 11.14 9.20 1.21
N THR A 139 12.06 8.76 0.37
CA THR A 139 13.22 9.56 -0.04
C THR A 139 12.87 10.47 -1.21
N ASN A 140 12.24 9.93 -2.25
CA ASN A 140 12.11 10.62 -3.53
C ASN A 140 10.67 10.72 -4.05
N SER A 141 9.65 10.34 -3.28
CA SER A 141 8.24 10.43 -3.69
C SER A 141 7.35 11.06 -2.62
N ARG A 142 6.42 11.91 -3.06
CA ARG A 142 5.35 12.44 -2.22
C ARG A 142 4.08 11.59 -2.27
N VAL A 143 4.07 10.54 -3.08
CA VAL A 143 2.93 9.65 -3.23
C VAL A 143 2.77 8.77 -1.98
N LYS A 144 1.53 8.68 -1.51
CA LYS A 144 1.13 7.84 -0.39
C LYS A 144 0.22 6.72 -0.87
N ILE A 145 0.33 5.57 -0.22
CA ILE A 145 -0.51 4.40 -0.45
C ILE A 145 -1.29 4.12 0.83
N THR A 146 -2.62 4.16 0.75
CA THR A 146 -3.50 3.83 1.87
C THR A 146 -4.01 2.41 1.73
N ILE A 147 -3.81 1.56 2.73
CA ILE A 147 -4.45 0.24 2.77
C ILE A 147 -5.92 0.43 3.09
N VAL A 148 -6.77 -0.29 2.37
CA VAL A 148 -8.20 -0.38 2.65
C VAL A 148 -8.57 -1.86 2.79
N PHE A 149 -9.09 -2.24 3.95
CA PHE A 149 -9.60 -3.58 4.19
C PHE A 149 -11.03 -3.68 3.70
N ALA A 150 -11.34 -4.73 2.93
CA ALA A 150 -12.68 -5.05 2.47
C ALA A 150 -13.06 -6.45 2.96
N ASP A 151 -13.99 -6.55 3.90
CA ASP A 151 -14.42 -7.85 4.45
C ASP A 151 -15.74 -8.33 3.81
N ASN A 152 -16.01 -9.63 3.89
CA ASN A 152 -17.17 -10.28 3.27
C ASN A 152 -17.33 -9.99 1.77
N VAL A 153 -16.20 -9.96 1.05
CA VAL A 153 -16.20 -9.74 -0.39
C VAL A 153 -16.88 -10.91 -1.11
N THR A 154 -17.76 -10.57 -2.04
CA THR A 154 -18.40 -11.54 -2.95
C THR A 154 -18.12 -11.14 -4.38
N ILE A 155 -17.73 -12.10 -5.22
CA ILE A 155 -17.59 -11.88 -6.66
C ILE A 155 -18.98 -11.95 -7.29
N LYS A 156 -19.46 -10.83 -7.83
CA LYS A 156 -20.81 -10.71 -8.38
C LYS A 156 -20.82 -10.42 -9.89
N HIS A 157 -19.70 -9.92 -10.38
CA HIS A 157 -19.61 -9.42 -11.76
C HIS A 157 -18.35 -9.95 -12.44
N ARG A 158 -18.27 -9.77 -13.75
CA ARG A 158 -17.01 -9.88 -14.48
C ARG A 158 -16.15 -8.65 -14.18
N GLN A 159 -14.84 -8.80 -14.31
CA GLN A 159 -13.90 -7.68 -14.27
C GLN A 159 -14.24 -6.63 -15.34
N HIS A 160 -13.97 -5.37 -15.05
CA HIS A 160 -14.13 -4.24 -15.95
C HIS A 160 -12.79 -3.54 -16.13
N LEU A 161 -11.87 -4.21 -16.80
CA LEU A 161 -10.50 -3.76 -16.98
C LEU A 161 -10.43 -2.69 -18.07
N ASP A 162 -9.50 -1.77 -17.92
CA ASP A 162 -9.12 -0.83 -18.96
C ASP A 162 -8.41 -1.55 -20.12
N ASP A 163 -8.41 -0.96 -21.32
CA ASP A 163 -7.81 -1.55 -22.53
C ASP A 163 -6.30 -1.87 -22.38
N THR A 164 -5.64 -1.30 -21.37
CA THR A 164 -4.21 -1.50 -21.06
C THR A 164 -3.96 -2.48 -19.92
N GLU A 165 -5.01 -3.07 -19.37
CA GLU A 165 -4.95 -3.98 -18.23
C GLU A 165 -5.21 -5.42 -18.64
N ASP A 166 -4.37 -6.31 -18.15
CA ASP A 166 -4.52 -7.77 -18.24
C ASP A 166 -4.30 -8.33 -16.84
N ILE A 167 -5.41 -8.51 -16.11
CA ILE A 167 -5.43 -8.83 -14.69
C ILE A 167 -6.14 -10.15 -14.46
N GLU A 168 -5.44 -11.10 -13.84
CA GLU A 168 -5.96 -12.38 -13.36
C GLU A 168 -6.21 -12.31 -11.85
N ALA A 169 -7.47 -12.43 -11.41
CA ALA A 169 -7.81 -12.49 -10.00
C ALA A 169 -7.67 -13.92 -9.46
N MET A 170 -7.12 -14.06 -8.25
CA MET A 170 -6.89 -15.33 -7.59
C MET A 170 -7.33 -15.32 -6.13
N HIS A 171 -7.79 -16.47 -5.63
CA HIS A 171 -8.15 -16.66 -4.24
C HIS A 171 -7.05 -17.42 -3.51
N VAL A 172 -6.62 -16.93 -2.36
CA VAL A 172 -5.64 -17.59 -1.52
C VAL A 172 -6.14 -17.68 -0.07
N THR A 173 -5.88 -18.80 0.57
CA THR A 173 -6.12 -18.96 2.01
C THR A 173 -5.09 -18.15 2.82
N PRO A 174 -5.33 -17.87 4.11
CA PRO A 174 -4.33 -17.25 4.98
C PRO A 174 -2.99 -17.99 5.02
N ASP A 175 -3.01 -19.33 5.00
CA ASP A 175 -1.79 -20.15 5.02
C ASP A 175 -1.04 -20.06 3.68
N GLU A 176 -1.74 -20.09 2.56
CA GLU A 176 -1.15 -19.85 1.23
C GLU A 176 -0.54 -18.45 1.14
N LEU A 177 -1.27 -17.41 1.57
CA LEU A 177 -0.73 -16.04 1.61
C LEU A 177 0.56 -15.97 2.45
N ARG A 178 0.56 -16.61 3.63
CA ARG A 178 1.76 -16.68 4.47
C ARG A 178 2.93 -17.38 3.76
N GLY A 179 2.66 -18.49 3.08
CA GLY A 179 3.63 -19.20 2.27
C GLY A 179 4.20 -18.34 1.15
N MET A 180 3.33 -17.67 0.40
CA MET A 180 3.71 -16.77 -0.69
C MET A 180 4.58 -15.59 -0.21
N LEU A 181 4.25 -14.99 0.95
CA LEU A 181 5.06 -13.94 1.57
C LEU A 181 6.44 -14.45 2.00
N MET A 182 6.52 -15.64 2.60
CA MET A 182 7.78 -16.23 3.04
C MET A 182 8.66 -16.65 1.86
N ASN A 183 8.07 -17.05 0.74
CA ASN A 183 8.78 -17.53 -0.45
C ASN A 183 9.08 -16.40 -1.46
N ASN A 184 8.77 -15.14 -1.11
CA ASN A 184 8.95 -13.97 -1.97
C ASN A 184 8.17 -14.05 -3.30
N GLU A 185 6.98 -14.69 -3.29
CA GLU A 185 6.09 -14.74 -4.46
C GLU A 185 5.33 -13.43 -4.65
N LEU A 186 5.07 -12.67 -3.57
CA LEU A 186 4.70 -11.26 -3.63
C LEU A 186 5.98 -10.42 -3.66
N SER A 187 6.14 -9.59 -4.68
CA SER A 187 7.35 -8.78 -4.89
C SER A 187 7.10 -7.26 -4.80
N VAL A 188 5.84 -6.85 -4.63
CA VAL A 188 5.45 -5.44 -4.46
C VAL A 188 5.46 -5.08 -2.98
N ALA A 189 6.31 -4.15 -2.56
CA ALA A 189 6.55 -3.82 -1.16
C ALA A 189 5.28 -3.47 -0.37
N ALA A 190 4.38 -2.67 -0.96
CA ALA A 190 3.10 -2.33 -0.34
C ALA A 190 2.22 -3.56 -0.12
N SER A 191 2.20 -4.51 -1.06
CA SER A 191 1.45 -5.77 -0.93
C SER A 191 2.06 -6.71 0.11
N ILE A 192 3.39 -6.74 0.24
CA ILE A 192 4.06 -7.51 1.30
C ILE A 192 3.66 -6.95 2.68
N ALA A 193 3.74 -5.63 2.85
CA ALA A 193 3.34 -4.99 4.12
C ALA A 193 1.86 -5.24 4.43
N ALA A 194 0.98 -5.07 3.44
CA ALA A 194 -0.45 -5.31 3.59
C ALA A 194 -0.76 -6.78 3.92
N GLY A 195 -0.06 -7.73 3.30
CA GLY A 195 -0.22 -9.15 3.55
C GLY A 195 0.10 -9.54 5.00
N TRP A 196 1.22 -9.06 5.54
CA TRP A 196 1.56 -9.28 6.95
C TRP A 196 0.57 -8.64 7.90
N ILE A 197 0.11 -7.41 7.63
CA ILE A 197 -0.91 -6.74 8.44
C ILE A 197 -2.23 -7.52 8.37
N ALA A 198 -2.62 -8.01 7.20
CA ALA A 198 -3.84 -8.78 7.00
C ALA A 198 -3.86 -10.09 7.80
N LEU A 199 -2.72 -10.80 7.85
CA LEU A 199 -2.58 -12.05 8.60
C LEU A 199 -2.66 -11.86 10.13
N GLU A 200 -2.24 -10.70 10.64
CA GLU A 200 -2.26 -10.39 12.07
C GLU A 200 -3.54 -9.61 12.50
N ARG A 201 -4.31 -9.09 11.53
CA ARG A 201 -5.54 -8.35 11.80
C ARG A 201 -6.62 -9.29 12.37
N ARG A 202 -7.35 -8.81 13.38
CA ARG A 202 -8.61 -9.44 13.82
C ARG A 202 -9.73 -8.96 12.90
N TRP A 203 -10.27 -9.87 12.14
CA TRP A 203 -11.37 -9.64 11.18
C TRP A 203 -12.73 -9.80 11.85
#